data_2f6dd8b9ca6543a7c6eaeab77bee733c
#
_entry.id   2f6dd8b9ca6543a7c6eaeab77bee733c
#
_cell.length_a   1.000
_cell.length_b   1.000
_cell.length_c   1.000
_cell.angle_alpha   90.00
_cell.angle_beta   90.00
_cell.angle_gamma   90.00
#
_symmetry.space_group_name_H-M   'P 1'
#
loop_
_entity.id
_entity.type
_entity.pdbx_description
1 polymer ?
#
loop_
_entity_poly.entity_id
_entity_poly.type
_entity_poly.pdbx_seq_one_letter_code
_entity_poly.pdbx_strand_id
1 'polypeptide(L)'
;IEMLKQMENIVSGAGVSTDTIVPLDIPNFDIKISCNKISIGSSSSQYQSMILFSPSSIKGSRIITQTLAFNEPYRSANLLFITSAQVKYILIGRGALMEETNRTLPVELDKEAFDIYDPSKIRNTNNYKAKLVFFNVNIPSGIPSSLTKMQDSAVTAIKVTGDIEKGTVDFYKKNGNLFTLSENSAYLGKSSLIAAIYVENPEMYTCNINNVFSRNSLVTKVYKGKTGNLMARPTTRPDCRQIYSDSLPYLNRIETASSKLAKAQKIEISDINEISGSSISLTSQNAEARKFTCPRIY
;
A
#
# COMPACT_ATOMS: atom_id res chain seq x y z
N ILE A 1 28.21 6.51 0.26
CA ILE A 1 28.28 5.63 -0.92
C ILE A 1 27.82 4.20 -0.52
N GLU A 2 28.31 3.62 0.55
CA GLU A 2 27.98 2.25 0.98
C GLU A 2 26.49 2.08 1.32
N MET A 3 25.91 3.00 2.06
CA MET A 3 24.48 2.98 2.41
C MET A 3 23.56 3.05 1.19
N LEU A 4 23.92 3.86 0.16
CA LEU A 4 23.14 3.88 -1.09
C LEU A 4 23.19 2.53 -1.81
N LYS A 5 24.35 1.85 -1.84
CA LYS A 5 24.47 0.49 -2.39
C LYS A 5 23.63 -0.54 -1.60
N GLN A 6 23.59 -0.43 -0.28
CA GLN A 6 22.73 -1.28 0.54
C GLN A 6 21.25 -1.03 0.22
N MET A 7 20.84 0.23 0.06
CA MET A 7 19.49 0.58 -0.36
C MET A 7 19.16 0.06 -1.77
N GLU A 8 20.11 0.12 -2.70
CA GLU A 8 19.97 -0.47 -4.05
C GLU A 8 19.76 -1.99 -4.00
N ASN A 9 20.47 -2.69 -3.13
CA ASN A 9 20.30 -4.13 -2.93
C ASN A 9 18.91 -4.47 -2.34
N ILE A 10 18.44 -3.69 -1.36
CA ILE A 10 17.10 -3.83 -0.77
C ILE A 10 16.03 -3.61 -1.85
N VAL A 11 16.16 -2.55 -2.63
CA VAL A 11 15.22 -2.21 -3.71
C VAL A 11 15.19 -3.30 -4.78
N SER A 12 16.35 -3.80 -5.17
CA SER A 12 16.46 -4.87 -6.18
C SER A 12 15.88 -6.19 -5.66
N GLY A 13 16.16 -6.53 -4.41
CA GLY A 13 15.60 -7.72 -3.74
C GLY A 13 14.07 -7.65 -3.59
N ALA A 14 13.52 -6.49 -3.28
CA ALA A 14 12.07 -6.28 -3.16
C ALA A 14 11.32 -6.48 -4.50
N GLY A 15 11.99 -6.31 -5.63
CA GLY A 15 11.42 -6.56 -6.95
C GLY A 15 11.07 -8.03 -7.19
N VAL A 16 11.75 -8.97 -6.54
CA VAL A 16 11.61 -10.42 -6.76
C VAL A 16 10.95 -11.18 -5.61
N SER A 17 11.16 -10.76 -4.36
CA SER A 17 10.58 -11.41 -3.18
C SER A 17 9.31 -10.71 -2.69
N THR A 18 8.38 -11.49 -2.14
CA THR A 18 7.15 -11.00 -1.49
C THR A 18 7.04 -11.55 -0.10
N ASP A 19 6.27 -10.86 0.73
CA ASP A 19 5.96 -11.27 2.10
C ASP A 19 7.23 -11.49 2.95
N THR A 20 8.27 -10.69 2.67
CA THR A 20 9.54 -10.72 3.41
C THR A 20 9.64 -9.50 4.33
N ILE A 21 10.19 -9.72 5.51
CA ILE A 21 10.52 -8.69 6.49
C ILE A 21 12.01 -8.80 6.77
N VAL A 22 12.74 -7.70 6.62
CA VAL A 22 14.19 -7.66 6.86
C VAL A 22 14.53 -6.44 7.71
N PRO A 23 14.85 -6.64 9.00
CA PRO A 23 15.47 -5.61 9.82
C PRO A 23 16.96 -5.49 9.47
N LEU A 24 17.45 -4.26 9.37
CA LEU A 24 18.85 -3.95 9.06
C LEU A 24 19.39 -2.95 10.08
N ASP A 25 20.48 -3.31 10.73
CA ASP A 25 21.19 -2.43 11.65
C ASP A 25 22.18 -1.57 10.85
N ILE A 26 21.88 -0.28 10.77
CA ILE A 26 22.70 0.73 10.07
C ILE A 26 22.82 1.94 11.01
N PRO A 27 23.92 2.07 11.72
CA PRO A 27 24.07 3.13 12.72
C PRO A 27 24.07 4.54 12.09
N ASN A 28 23.40 5.47 12.76
CA ASN A 28 23.44 6.92 12.47
C ASN A 28 23.02 7.29 11.05
N PHE A 29 21.91 6.71 10.55
CA PHE A 29 21.37 7.11 9.25
C PHE A 29 20.37 8.27 9.36
N ASP A 30 20.33 9.08 8.32
CA ASP A 30 19.29 10.07 8.03
C ASP A 30 18.97 9.99 6.54
N ILE A 31 17.83 9.40 6.21
CA ILE A 31 17.40 9.14 4.84
C ILE A 31 16.14 9.94 4.56
N LYS A 32 16.14 10.72 3.48
CA LYS A 32 14.95 11.39 2.96
C LYS A 32 14.40 10.62 1.78
N ILE A 33 13.10 10.38 1.81
CA ILE A 33 12.39 9.59 0.81
C ILE A 33 11.26 10.43 0.23
N SER A 34 11.20 10.46 -1.08
CA SER A 34 10.09 11.01 -1.85
C SER A 34 9.72 10.03 -2.96
N CYS A 35 8.66 10.32 -3.70
CA CYS A 35 8.26 9.45 -4.81
C CYS A 35 9.43 9.22 -5.76
N ASN A 36 9.79 7.96 -5.97
CA ASN A 36 10.87 7.50 -6.85
C ASN A 36 12.28 8.02 -6.52
N LYS A 37 12.51 8.63 -5.33
CA LYS A 37 13.81 9.16 -4.98
C LYS A 37 14.17 8.89 -3.52
N ILE A 38 15.40 8.42 -3.31
CA ILE A 38 16.02 8.27 -1.99
C ILE A 38 17.24 9.20 -1.93
N SER A 39 17.36 9.97 -0.85
CA SER A 39 18.47 10.90 -0.62
C SER A 39 19.11 10.61 0.73
N ILE A 40 20.44 10.59 0.76
CA ILE A 40 21.27 10.37 1.95
C ILE A 40 22.37 11.43 1.95
N GLY A 41 22.32 12.37 2.91
CA GLY A 41 23.18 13.52 2.91
C GLY A 41 23.02 14.35 1.63
N SER A 42 24.13 14.59 0.91
CA SER A 42 24.15 15.31 -0.37
C SER A 42 23.92 14.41 -1.59
N SER A 43 23.90 13.08 -1.41
CA SER A 43 23.74 12.11 -2.49
C SER A 43 22.29 11.70 -2.65
N SER A 44 21.85 11.44 -3.89
CA SER A 44 20.51 10.95 -4.16
C SER A 44 20.50 9.98 -5.35
N SER A 45 19.60 9.01 -5.29
CA SER A 45 19.32 8.06 -6.38
C SER A 45 17.85 8.10 -6.75
N GLN A 46 17.57 7.97 -8.05
CA GLN A 46 16.20 7.85 -8.58
C GLN A 46 15.93 6.39 -8.97
N TYR A 47 14.75 5.91 -8.62
CA TYR A 47 14.33 4.53 -8.85
C TYR A 47 12.96 4.50 -9.55
N GLN A 48 12.96 4.73 -10.87
CA GLN A 48 11.73 4.85 -11.67
C GLN A 48 10.83 3.60 -11.66
N SER A 49 11.42 2.44 -11.39
CA SER A 49 10.68 1.17 -11.36
C SER A 49 10.28 0.72 -9.96
N MET A 50 10.62 1.46 -8.92
CA MET A 50 10.34 1.13 -7.54
C MET A 50 8.98 1.65 -7.10
N ILE A 51 8.24 0.84 -6.33
CA ILE A 51 7.04 1.26 -5.63
C ILE A 51 7.35 1.20 -4.15
N LEU A 52 7.69 2.37 -3.58
CA LEU A 52 8.20 2.49 -2.22
C LEU A 52 7.29 3.36 -1.36
N PHE A 53 6.88 2.82 -0.22
CA PHE A 53 6.11 3.51 0.81
C PHE A 53 6.95 3.66 2.08
N SER A 54 7.05 4.88 2.58
CA SER A 54 7.90 5.22 3.72
C SER A 54 7.46 6.56 4.32
N PRO A 55 7.78 6.83 5.59
CA PRO A 55 7.86 8.21 6.06
C PRO A 55 8.80 9.04 5.18
N SER A 56 8.52 10.34 5.04
CA SER A 56 9.30 11.27 4.19
C SER A 56 10.77 11.40 4.62
N SER A 57 11.04 11.12 5.90
CA SER A 57 12.39 10.98 6.42
C SER A 57 12.43 9.88 7.47
N ILE A 58 13.48 9.08 7.44
CA ILE A 58 13.75 8.03 8.44
C ILE A 58 15.14 8.22 9.02
N LYS A 59 15.23 8.06 10.35
CA LYS A 59 16.45 8.22 11.12
C LYS A 59 16.61 7.08 12.11
N GLY A 60 17.81 6.85 12.61
CA GLY A 60 18.03 5.92 13.70
C GLY A 60 19.19 4.97 13.46
N SER A 61 19.09 3.81 14.08
CA SER A 61 20.11 2.74 14.02
C SER A 61 19.60 1.44 13.42
N ARG A 62 18.28 1.34 13.14
CA ARG A 62 17.66 0.15 12.55
C ARG A 62 16.59 0.53 11.56
N ILE A 63 16.75 0.07 10.32
CA ILE A 63 15.74 0.13 9.26
C ILE A 63 14.96 -1.17 9.28
N ILE A 64 13.65 -1.09 9.10
CA ILE A 64 12.76 -2.23 8.92
C ILE A 64 12.18 -2.14 7.53
N THR A 65 12.39 -3.19 6.73
CA THR A 65 11.82 -3.31 5.39
C THR A 65 10.81 -4.45 5.36
N GLN A 66 9.75 -4.24 4.58
CA GLN A 66 8.72 -5.24 4.33
C GLN A 66 8.37 -5.21 2.85
N THR A 67 8.06 -6.36 2.27
CA THR A 67 7.51 -6.45 0.90
C THR A 67 6.16 -7.13 0.92
N LEU A 68 5.20 -6.58 0.18
CA LEU A 68 3.89 -7.19 -0.02
C LEU A 68 3.56 -7.17 -1.52
N ALA A 69 2.87 -8.22 -1.98
CA ALA A 69 2.36 -8.24 -3.33
C ALA A 69 1.05 -7.43 -3.45
N PHE A 70 0.87 -6.75 -4.58
CA PHE A 70 -0.43 -6.25 -5.00
C PHE A 70 -1.09 -7.31 -5.90
N ASN A 71 -2.18 -7.90 -5.42
CA ASN A 71 -2.83 -9.09 -5.98
C ASN A 71 -4.32 -8.85 -6.33
N GLU A 72 -4.62 -7.83 -7.15
CA GLU A 72 -6.00 -7.46 -7.46
C GLU A 72 -6.31 -7.48 -8.97
N PRO A 73 -6.84 -8.59 -9.51
CA PRO A 73 -7.11 -9.92 -8.93
C PRO A 73 -5.91 -10.89 -9.05
N TYR A 74 -4.81 -10.46 -9.64
CA TYR A 74 -3.57 -11.20 -9.85
C TYR A 74 -2.39 -10.34 -9.42
N ARG A 75 -1.29 -11.00 -9.15
CA ARG A 75 -0.05 -10.30 -8.80
C ARG A 75 0.42 -9.43 -9.97
N SER A 76 0.42 -8.13 -9.77
CA SER A 76 0.85 -7.15 -10.76
C SER A 76 2.04 -6.31 -10.32
N ALA A 77 2.28 -6.19 -9.02
CA ALA A 77 3.39 -5.42 -8.47
C ALA A 77 3.85 -5.99 -7.12
N ASN A 78 5.09 -5.67 -6.75
CA ASN A 78 5.58 -5.79 -5.38
C ASN A 78 5.74 -4.38 -4.81
N LEU A 79 5.23 -4.18 -3.60
CA LEU A 79 5.32 -2.95 -2.85
C LEU A 79 6.42 -3.11 -1.79
N LEU A 80 7.35 -2.18 -1.75
CA LEU A 80 8.39 -2.10 -0.74
C LEU A 80 7.98 -1.06 0.31
N PHE A 81 8.06 -1.45 1.56
CA PHE A 81 7.80 -0.60 2.72
C PHE A 81 9.09 -0.44 3.49
N ILE A 82 9.43 0.80 3.85
CA ILE A 82 10.63 1.10 4.63
C ILE A 82 10.26 2.04 5.77
N THR A 83 10.72 1.73 6.97
CA THR A 83 10.59 2.60 8.14
C THR A 83 11.78 2.42 9.08
N SER A 84 11.77 3.15 10.19
CA SER A 84 12.76 3.02 11.27
C SER A 84 12.09 2.43 12.51
N ALA A 85 12.83 1.66 13.29
CA ALA A 85 12.39 1.17 14.59
C ALA A 85 12.03 2.31 15.58
N GLN A 86 12.43 3.56 15.28
CA GLN A 86 12.10 4.75 16.10
C GLN A 86 10.88 5.52 15.59
N VAL A 87 10.08 4.95 14.68
CA VAL A 87 8.77 5.46 14.30
C VAL A 87 7.71 4.66 15.05
N LYS A 88 6.87 5.33 15.82
CA LYS A 88 5.80 4.69 16.59
C LYS A 88 4.51 4.61 15.78
N TYR A 89 3.91 3.43 15.75
CA TYR A 89 2.61 3.18 15.14
C TYR A 89 1.57 2.86 16.22
N ILE A 90 0.47 3.60 16.25
CA ILE A 90 -0.58 3.49 17.26
C ILE A 90 -1.88 3.14 16.53
N LEU A 91 -2.32 1.90 16.67
CA LEU A 91 -3.51 1.35 16.03
C LEU A 91 -4.70 1.49 16.97
N ILE A 92 -5.81 2.09 16.50
CA ILE A 92 -6.97 2.40 17.33
C ILE A 92 -8.24 1.93 16.62
N GLY A 93 -9.00 1.06 17.28
CA GLY A 93 -10.26 0.53 16.75
C GLY A 93 -10.48 -0.91 17.15
N ARG A 94 -11.49 -1.55 16.54
CA ARG A 94 -11.88 -2.94 16.80
C ARG A 94 -12.22 -3.65 15.51
N GLY A 95 -12.15 -5.00 15.56
CA GLY A 95 -12.63 -5.89 14.52
C GLY A 95 -11.57 -6.29 13.51
N ALA A 96 -11.99 -7.09 12.53
CA ALA A 96 -11.14 -7.81 11.61
C ALA A 96 -10.15 -6.91 10.83
N LEU A 97 -10.57 -5.71 10.44
CA LEU A 97 -9.71 -4.77 9.70
C LEU A 97 -8.47 -4.37 10.52
N MET A 98 -8.66 -3.99 11.77
CA MET A 98 -7.56 -3.58 12.66
C MET A 98 -6.67 -4.78 13.02
N GLU A 99 -7.28 -5.94 13.35
CA GLU A 99 -6.57 -7.16 13.71
C GLU A 99 -5.70 -7.67 12.57
N GLU A 100 -6.24 -7.74 11.34
CA GLU A 100 -5.50 -8.16 10.16
C GLU A 100 -4.37 -7.18 9.82
N THR A 101 -4.63 -5.88 9.96
CA THR A 101 -3.61 -4.85 9.78
C THR A 101 -2.48 -5.01 10.80
N ASN A 102 -2.81 -5.17 12.07
CA ASN A 102 -1.81 -5.36 13.14
C ASN A 102 -0.97 -6.62 12.92
N ARG A 103 -1.59 -7.70 12.45
CA ARG A 103 -0.90 -8.96 12.11
C ARG A 103 0.02 -8.82 10.88
N THR A 104 -0.38 -7.98 9.91
CA THR A 104 0.39 -7.75 8.68
C THR A 104 1.62 -6.86 8.92
N LEU A 105 1.52 -5.89 9.81
CA LEU A 105 2.64 -5.02 10.17
C LEU A 105 3.73 -5.82 10.89
N PRO A 106 5.03 -5.61 10.57
CA PRO A 106 6.15 -6.29 11.21
C PRO A 106 6.11 -6.22 12.74
N VAL A 107 6.56 -7.30 13.40
CA VAL A 107 6.66 -7.34 14.87
C VAL A 107 7.81 -6.48 15.39
N GLU A 108 8.77 -6.18 14.53
CA GLU A 108 9.93 -5.32 14.81
C GLU A 108 9.58 -3.83 14.90
N LEU A 109 8.37 -3.43 14.48
CA LEU A 109 7.90 -2.05 14.62
C LEU A 109 7.59 -1.74 16.08
N ASP A 110 7.88 -0.51 16.50
CA ASP A 110 7.30 0.03 17.73
C ASP A 110 5.81 0.32 17.48
N LYS A 111 4.97 -0.65 17.79
CA LYS A 111 3.52 -0.57 17.58
C LYS A 111 2.73 -0.91 18.83
N GLU A 112 1.66 -0.17 19.05
CA GLU A 112 0.67 -0.41 20.11
C GLU A 112 -0.72 -0.47 19.49
N ALA A 113 -1.60 -1.29 20.05
CA ALA A 113 -2.98 -1.46 19.60
C ALA A 113 -3.95 -1.22 20.75
N PHE A 114 -4.98 -0.40 20.52
CA PHE A 114 -6.00 -0.05 21.49
C PHE A 114 -7.40 -0.20 20.88
N ASP A 115 -8.27 -0.87 21.58
CA ASP A 115 -9.69 -0.99 21.19
C ASP A 115 -10.42 0.35 21.15
N ILE A 116 -10.07 1.23 22.05
CA ILE A 116 -10.68 2.56 22.22
C ILE A 116 -9.55 3.57 22.38
N TYR A 117 -9.71 4.72 21.74
CA TYR A 117 -8.78 5.83 21.92
C TYR A 117 -8.78 6.31 23.36
N ASP A 118 -7.62 6.20 24.00
CA ASP A 118 -7.36 6.76 25.33
C ASP A 118 -6.02 7.51 25.29
N PRO A 119 -6.03 8.84 25.21
CA PRO A 119 -4.82 9.64 25.08
C PRO A 119 -3.87 9.48 26.28
N SER A 120 -4.37 9.07 27.46
CA SER A 120 -3.56 8.87 28.67
C SER A 120 -2.68 7.62 28.63
N LYS A 121 -3.06 6.65 27.80
CA LYS A 121 -2.31 5.39 27.59
C LYS A 121 -1.22 5.51 26.52
N ILE A 122 -1.34 6.47 25.61
CA ILE A 122 -0.38 6.67 24.53
C ILE A 122 0.89 7.33 25.10
N ARG A 123 2.00 6.63 25.01
CA ARG A 123 3.29 7.10 25.52
C ARG A 123 4.29 7.24 24.38
N ASN A 124 5.10 8.27 24.42
CA ASN A 124 6.27 8.42 23.56
C ASN A 124 7.53 8.18 24.40
N THR A 125 8.31 7.20 24.02
CA THR A 125 9.49 6.76 24.78
C THR A 125 10.80 7.04 24.08
N ASN A 126 10.94 7.80 23.08
CA ASN A 126 12.15 8.16 22.32
C ASN A 126 11.93 8.11 20.79
N ASN A 127 10.67 8.04 20.38
CA ASN A 127 10.36 8.06 18.97
C ASN A 127 10.44 9.49 18.44
N TYR A 128 11.06 9.68 17.29
CA TYR A 128 11.10 10.98 16.64
C TYR A 128 9.87 11.24 15.76
N LYS A 129 9.09 10.18 15.46
CA LYS A 129 7.82 10.25 14.71
C LYS A 129 6.77 9.34 15.34
N ALA A 130 5.50 9.74 15.19
CA ALA A 130 4.34 8.94 15.60
C ALA A 130 3.25 8.99 14.54
N LYS A 131 2.69 7.83 14.23
CA LYS A 131 1.57 7.64 13.31
C LYS A 131 0.40 7.01 14.06
N LEU A 132 -0.74 7.71 14.11
CA LEU A 132 -1.99 7.18 14.67
C LEU A 132 -2.87 6.67 13.51
N VAL A 133 -3.42 5.47 13.68
CA VAL A 133 -4.28 4.82 12.68
C VAL A 133 -5.62 4.50 13.33
N PHE A 134 -6.67 5.12 12.85
CA PHE A 134 -8.04 4.97 13.37
C PHE A 134 -8.86 4.10 12.41
N PHE A 135 -9.30 2.94 12.86
CA PHE A 135 -10.05 1.96 12.05
C PHE A 135 -11.55 2.07 12.31
N ASN A 136 -12.30 2.56 11.33
CA ASN A 136 -13.76 2.74 11.39
C ASN A 136 -14.24 3.56 12.62
N VAL A 137 -13.37 4.38 13.17
CA VAL A 137 -13.69 5.30 14.26
C VAL A 137 -13.25 6.72 13.93
N ASN A 138 -13.89 7.72 14.50
CA ASN A 138 -13.56 9.11 14.24
C ASN A 138 -12.27 9.52 14.94
N ILE A 139 -11.51 10.38 14.29
CA ILE A 139 -10.34 11.01 14.89
C ILE A 139 -10.81 12.01 15.97
N PRO A 140 -10.25 11.93 17.18
CA PRO A 140 -10.56 12.87 18.24
C PRO A 140 -10.00 14.27 17.92
N SER A 141 -10.60 15.30 18.51
CA SER A 141 -10.15 16.67 18.31
C SER A 141 -8.80 16.97 18.97
N GLY A 142 -8.40 16.21 20.00
CA GLY A 142 -7.19 16.46 20.77
C GLY A 142 -6.08 15.44 20.51
N ILE A 143 -4.84 15.90 20.61
CA ILE A 143 -3.64 15.07 20.51
C ILE A 143 -3.21 14.56 21.89
N PRO A 144 -2.71 13.31 22.01
CA PRO A 144 -2.18 12.80 23.27
C PRO A 144 -1.10 13.73 23.85
N SER A 145 -1.15 13.99 25.15
CA SER A 145 -0.20 14.91 25.82
C SER A 145 1.26 14.52 25.61
N SER A 146 1.54 13.22 25.50
CA SER A 146 2.88 12.69 25.20
C SER A 146 3.41 13.10 23.82
N LEU A 147 2.53 13.46 22.88
CA LEU A 147 2.88 13.82 21.50
C LEU A 147 2.78 15.33 21.24
N THR A 148 2.27 16.14 22.19
CA THR A 148 2.08 17.59 21.99
C THR A 148 3.39 18.33 21.76
N LYS A 149 4.46 17.92 22.45
CA LYS A 149 5.80 18.53 22.35
C LYS A 149 6.56 18.14 21.06
N MET A 150 6.10 17.12 20.34
CA MET A 150 6.70 16.74 19.05
C MET A 150 6.38 17.79 18.00
N GLN A 151 7.30 17.99 17.05
CA GLN A 151 7.07 18.87 15.89
C GLN A 151 5.80 18.43 15.13
N ASP A 152 5.11 19.38 14.52
CA ASP A 152 3.87 19.10 13.79
C ASP A 152 4.08 18.12 12.62
N SER A 153 5.23 18.21 11.94
CA SER A 153 5.64 17.28 10.87
C SER A 153 5.97 15.85 11.37
N ALA A 154 6.15 15.67 12.68
CA ALA A 154 6.52 14.39 13.27
C ALA A 154 5.33 13.55 13.73
N VAL A 155 4.14 14.13 13.79
CA VAL A 155 2.91 13.44 14.23
C VAL A 155 1.87 13.51 13.13
N THR A 156 1.45 12.36 12.64
CA THR A 156 0.40 12.25 11.62
C THR A 156 -0.67 11.26 12.06
N ALA A 157 -1.86 11.39 11.54
CA ALA A 157 -2.92 10.43 11.75
C ALA A 157 -3.59 10.06 10.42
N ILE A 158 -4.15 8.87 10.36
CA ILE A 158 -5.08 8.47 9.30
C ILE A 158 -6.35 7.88 9.90
N LYS A 159 -7.47 8.13 9.24
CA LYS A 159 -8.72 7.40 9.48
C LYS A 159 -8.95 6.45 8.31
N VAL A 160 -9.06 5.17 8.62
CA VAL A 160 -9.36 4.12 7.65
C VAL A 160 -10.84 3.78 7.79
N THR A 161 -11.57 3.78 6.68
CA THR A 161 -12.99 3.40 6.62
C THR A 161 -13.19 2.37 5.53
N GLY A 162 -13.77 1.23 5.88
CA GLY A 162 -14.00 0.11 4.95
C GLY A 162 -13.60 -1.24 5.55
N ASP A 163 -13.10 -2.13 4.72
CA ASP A 163 -12.61 -3.46 5.09
C ASP A 163 -11.18 -3.70 4.56
N ILE A 164 -10.67 -4.93 4.68
CA ILE A 164 -9.29 -5.25 4.24
C ILE A 164 -9.13 -5.24 2.72
N GLU A 165 -10.21 -5.42 1.98
CA GLU A 165 -10.19 -5.51 0.53
C GLU A 165 -10.24 -4.13 -0.13
N LYS A 166 -11.01 -3.19 0.46
CA LYS A 166 -11.13 -1.82 -0.07
C LYS A 166 -11.72 -0.85 0.93
N GLY A 167 -11.46 0.42 0.72
CA GLY A 167 -12.03 1.49 1.52
C GLY A 167 -11.40 2.84 1.23
N THR A 168 -11.56 3.76 2.18
CA THR A 168 -11.01 5.11 2.13
C THR A 168 -10.04 5.37 3.26
N VAL A 169 -9.10 6.26 3.02
CA VAL A 169 -8.15 6.76 4.00
C VAL A 169 -8.18 8.27 4.01
N ASP A 170 -8.50 8.85 5.16
CA ASP A 170 -8.38 10.28 5.40
C ASP A 170 -7.04 10.56 6.07
N PHE A 171 -6.21 11.42 5.47
CA PHE A 171 -4.91 11.81 5.98
C PHE A 171 -5.01 13.09 6.81
N TYR A 172 -4.44 13.08 8.00
CA TYR A 172 -4.44 14.20 8.93
C TYR A 172 -3.02 14.58 9.34
N LYS A 173 -2.78 15.87 9.45
CA LYS A 173 -1.53 16.45 9.98
C LYS A 173 -1.79 17.06 11.35
N LYS A 174 -0.80 16.98 12.22
CA LYS A 174 -0.80 17.74 13.48
C LYS A 174 -0.69 19.23 13.15
N ASN A 175 -1.51 20.04 13.80
CA ASN A 175 -1.46 21.50 13.79
C ASN A 175 -1.65 21.98 15.25
N GLY A 176 -0.54 22.25 15.92
CA GLY A 176 -0.55 22.52 17.35
C GLY A 176 -1.08 21.33 18.16
N ASN A 177 -2.21 21.48 18.82
CA ASN A 177 -2.84 20.44 19.64
C ASN A 177 -4.00 19.72 18.95
N LEU A 178 -4.18 19.90 17.65
CA LEU A 178 -5.30 19.35 16.87
C LEU A 178 -4.79 18.54 15.68
N PHE A 179 -5.64 17.65 15.20
CA PHE A 179 -5.47 17.02 13.87
C PHE A 179 -6.31 17.77 12.83
N THR A 180 -5.68 18.15 11.73
CA THR A 180 -6.34 18.81 10.60
C THR A 180 -6.33 17.88 9.40
N LEU A 181 -7.50 17.66 8.78
CA LEU A 181 -7.64 16.89 7.55
C LEU A 181 -6.79 17.54 6.44
N SER A 182 -5.93 16.75 5.83
CA SER A 182 -5.11 17.15 4.68
C SER A 182 -5.80 16.77 3.38
N GLU A 183 -6.14 15.50 3.22
CA GLU A 183 -6.76 14.95 2.00
C GLU A 183 -7.37 13.59 2.31
N ASN A 184 -8.29 13.13 1.45
CA ASN A 184 -8.75 11.76 1.46
C ASN A 184 -8.32 11.03 0.19
N SER A 185 -8.20 9.70 0.29
CA SER A 185 -7.85 8.80 -0.81
C SER A 185 -8.57 7.48 -0.64
N ALA A 186 -8.49 6.59 -1.63
CA ALA A 186 -9.01 5.24 -1.51
C ALA A 186 -7.90 4.20 -1.60
N TYR A 187 -8.16 2.99 -1.13
CA TYR A 187 -7.26 1.84 -1.22
C TYR A 187 -7.97 0.62 -1.79
N LEU A 188 -7.19 -0.26 -2.41
CA LEU A 188 -7.62 -1.56 -2.94
C LEU A 188 -6.65 -2.63 -2.47
N GLY A 189 -7.17 -3.58 -1.70
CA GLY A 189 -6.38 -4.66 -1.13
C GLY A 189 -5.51 -4.27 0.06
N LYS A 190 -5.12 -5.27 0.82
CA LYS A 190 -4.33 -5.13 2.05
C LYS A 190 -3.03 -4.35 1.84
N SER A 191 -2.31 -4.61 0.76
CA SER A 191 -1.01 -3.96 0.53
C SER A 191 -1.10 -2.45 0.34
N SER A 192 -2.17 -1.95 -0.32
CA SER A 192 -2.37 -0.51 -0.48
C SER A 192 -2.88 0.17 0.81
N LEU A 193 -3.61 -0.55 1.67
CA LEU A 193 -3.93 -0.09 3.02
C LEU A 193 -2.66 0.07 3.87
N ILE A 194 -1.79 -0.95 3.88
CA ILE A 194 -0.49 -0.87 4.57
C ILE A 194 0.34 0.29 4.02
N ALA A 195 0.29 0.57 2.71
CA ALA A 195 0.96 1.71 2.10
C ALA A 195 0.53 3.05 2.72
N ALA A 196 -0.77 3.26 2.95
CA ALA A 196 -1.28 4.46 3.61
C ALA A 196 -0.81 4.60 5.06
N ILE A 197 -0.54 3.49 5.74
CA ILE A 197 -0.02 3.50 7.11
C ILE A 197 1.44 3.95 7.15
N TYR A 198 2.27 3.51 6.20
CA TYR A 198 3.69 3.85 6.17
C TYR A 198 3.96 5.29 5.74
N VAL A 199 3.15 5.88 4.87
CA VAL A 199 3.37 7.25 4.39
C VAL A 199 2.78 8.31 5.33
N GLU A 200 3.36 9.51 5.30
CA GLU A 200 2.93 10.63 6.13
C GLU A 200 1.98 11.59 5.40
N ASN A 201 2.06 11.61 4.09
CA ASN A 201 1.31 12.55 3.27
C ASN A 201 0.61 11.85 2.08
N PRO A 202 -0.53 12.40 1.63
CA PRO A 202 -1.30 11.84 0.53
C PRO A 202 -0.56 11.90 -0.81
N GLU A 203 0.30 12.88 -1.03
CA GLU A 203 1.04 13.03 -2.29
C GLU A 203 1.99 11.84 -2.53
N MET A 204 2.70 11.41 -1.48
CA MET A 204 3.56 10.22 -1.55
C MET A 204 2.74 8.95 -1.74
N TYR A 205 1.58 8.85 -1.09
CA TYR A 205 0.65 7.74 -1.27
C TYR A 205 0.18 7.67 -2.73
N THR A 206 -0.41 8.75 -3.22
CA THR A 206 -0.99 8.84 -4.57
C THR A 206 0.06 8.55 -5.64
N CYS A 207 1.25 9.16 -5.54
CA CYS A 207 2.32 8.95 -6.51
C CYS A 207 2.74 7.47 -6.62
N ASN A 208 2.91 6.76 -5.50
CA ASN A 208 3.30 5.35 -5.54
C ASN A 208 2.13 4.43 -5.92
N ILE A 209 0.90 4.74 -5.51
CA ILE A 209 -0.29 4.00 -5.94
C ILE A 209 -0.52 4.17 -7.46
N ASN A 210 -0.24 5.33 -8.03
CA ASN A 210 -0.26 5.50 -9.49
C ASN A 210 0.71 4.54 -10.19
N ASN A 211 1.91 4.34 -9.63
CA ASN A 211 2.87 3.36 -10.15
C ASN A 211 2.35 1.91 -10.02
N VAL A 212 1.64 1.58 -8.92
CA VAL A 212 0.96 0.27 -8.77
C VAL A 212 -0.04 0.07 -9.90
N PHE A 213 -0.94 1.04 -10.13
CA PHE A 213 -1.97 0.92 -11.16
C PHE A 213 -1.40 0.98 -12.59
N SER A 214 -0.31 1.69 -12.80
CA SER A 214 0.42 1.63 -14.07
C SER A 214 0.87 0.21 -14.39
N ARG A 215 1.47 -0.49 -13.42
CA ARG A 215 1.85 -1.90 -13.59
C ARG A 215 0.65 -2.82 -13.70
N ASN A 216 -0.40 -2.60 -12.91
CA ASN A 216 -1.62 -3.38 -12.98
C ASN A 216 -2.25 -3.30 -14.39
N SER A 217 -2.30 -2.11 -14.97
CA SER A 217 -2.75 -1.91 -16.36
C SER A 217 -1.93 -2.71 -17.36
N LEU A 218 -0.58 -2.68 -17.26
CA LEU A 218 0.31 -3.44 -18.14
C LEU A 218 0.10 -4.94 -18.03
N VAL A 219 0.04 -5.48 -16.80
CA VAL A 219 -0.19 -6.91 -16.56
C VAL A 219 -1.57 -7.33 -17.06
N THR A 220 -2.58 -6.50 -16.83
CA THR A 220 -3.95 -6.74 -17.35
C THR A 220 -3.96 -6.83 -18.86
N LYS A 221 -3.23 -5.95 -19.55
CA LYS A 221 -3.09 -5.97 -21.02
C LYS A 221 -2.48 -7.28 -21.50
N VAL A 222 -1.49 -7.82 -20.79
CA VAL A 222 -0.90 -9.13 -21.11
C VAL A 222 -1.94 -10.25 -20.96
N TYR A 223 -2.69 -10.28 -19.85
CA TYR A 223 -3.74 -11.29 -19.66
C TYR A 223 -4.88 -11.16 -20.66
N LYS A 224 -5.25 -9.94 -21.04
CA LYS A 224 -6.22 -9.69 -22.10
C LYS A 224 -5.77 -10.27 -23.44
N GLY A 225 -4.50 -10.00 -23.84
CA GLY A 225 -3.90 -10.59 -25.03
C GLY A 225 -3.85 -12.11 -24.99
N LYS A 226 -3.44 -12.69 -23.85
CA LYS A 226 -3.47 -14.15 -23.62
C LYS A 226 -4.88 -14.73 -23.79
N THR A 227 -5.87 -14.10 -23.19
CA THR A 227 -7.29 -14.55 -23.23
C THR A 227 -7.82 -14.49 -24.67
N GLY A 228 -7.56 -13.42 -25.42
CA GLY A 228 -7.91 -13.29 -26.82
C GLY A 228 -7.25 -14.39 -27.70
N ASN A 229 -5.98 -14.66 -27.47
CA ASN A 229 -5.26 -15.72 -28.18
C ASN A 229 -5.81 -17.11 -27.85
N LEU A 230 -6.17 -17.39 -26.59
CA LEU A 230 -6.81 -18.65 -26.19
C LEU A 230 -8.17 -18.82 -26.86
N MET A 231 -8.96 -17.75 -26.91
CA MET A 231 -10.28 -17.75 -27.55
C MET A 231 -10.19 -18.01 -29.07
N ALA A 232 -9.19 -17.46 -29.75
CA ALA A 232 -9.03 -17.53 -31.19
C ALA A 232 -8.47 -18.87 -31.69
N ARG A 233 -7.92 -19.73 -30.84
CA ARG A 233 -7.33 -21.01 -31.27
C ARG A 233 -8.40 -21.95 -31.83
N PRO A 234 -8.19 -22.60 -33.01
CA PRO A 234 -9.15 -23.52 -33.61
C PRO A 234 -9.49 -24.72 -32.70
N THR A 235 -8.50 -25.16 -31.90
CA THR A 235 -8.65 -26.30 -30.96
C THR A 235 -9.36 -25.95 -29.66
N THR A 236 -9.71 -24.68 -29.41
CA THR A 236 -10.41 -24.25 -28.18
C THR A 236 -11.85 -24.74 -28.22
N ARG A 237 -12.24 -25.51 -27.22
CA ARG A 237 -13.60 -26.03 -27.06
C ARG A 237 -14.61 -24.87 -26.92
N PRO A 238 -15.87 -25.05 -27.38
CA PRO A 238 -16.90 -24.01 -27.29
C PRO A 238 -17.09 -23.45 -25.87
N ASP A 239 -17.13 -24.31 -24.85
CA ASP A 239 -17.28 -23.92 -23.44
C ASP A 239 -16.15 -23.00 -23.00
N CYS A 240 -14.89 -23.35 -23.30
CA CYS A 240 -13.73 -22.53 -22.99
C CYS A 240 -13.75 -21.19 -23.75
N ARG A 241 -14.21 -21.21 -24.99
CA ARG A 241 -14.32 -20.01 -25.82
C ARG A 241 -15.33 -19.03 -25.22
N GLN A 242 -16.47 -19.53 -24.73
CA GLN A 242 -17.48 -18.72 -24.04
C GLN A 242 -16.90 -18.06 -22.78
N ILE A 243 -16.23 -18.85 -21.92
CA ILE A 243 -15.59 -18.34 -20.69
C ILE A 243 -14.59 -17.23 -21.00
N TYR A 244 -13.77 -17.39 -22.04
CA TYR A 244 -12.81 -16.34 -22.44
C TYR A 244 -13.51 -15.09 -22.99
N SER A 245 -14.58 -15.28 -23.79
CA SER A 245 -15.39 -14.17 -24.29
C SER A 245 -16.00 -13.36 -23.14
N ASP A 246 -16.55 -14.05 -22.13
CA ASP A 246 -17.17 -13.42 -20.95
C ASP A 246 -16.14 -12.73 -20.03
N SER A 247 -14.87 -13.14 -20.10
CA SER A 247 -13.78 -12.58 -19.30
C SER A 247 -13.22 -11.27 -19.88
N LEU A 248 -13.24 -11.08 -21.18
CA LEU A 248 -12.66 -9.92 -21.87
C LEU A 248 -13.24 -8.58 -21.40
N PRO A 249 -14.57 -8.42 -21.18
CA PRO A 249 -15.14 -7.18 -20.65
C PRO A 249 -14.58 -6.80 -19.28
N TYR A 250 -14.37 -7.76 -18.38
CA TYR A 250 -13.80 -7.51 -17.05
C TYR A 250 -12.33 -7.09 -17.15
N LEU A 251 -11.53 -7.76 -17.97
CA LEU A 251 -10.15 -7.36 -18.25
C LEU A 251 -10.07 -5.95 -18.84
N ASN A 252 -10.98 -5.60 -19.76
CA ASN A 252 -11.07 -4.25 -20.31
C ASN A 252 -11.35 -3.19 -19.24
N ARG A 253 -12.31 -3.45 -18.34
CA ARG A 253 -12.65 -2.52 -17.24
C ARG A 253 -11.47 -2.34 -16.28
N ILE A 254 -10.82 -3.44 -15.87
CA ILE A 254 -9.63 -3.37 -15.00
C ILE A 254 -8.51 -2.57 -15.68
N GLU A 255 -8.22 -2.83 -16.96
CA GLU A 255 -7.20 -2.11 -17.73
C GLU A 255 -7.51 -0.60 -17.80
N THR A 256 -8.75 -0.25 -18.15
CA THR A 256 -9.19 1.15 -18.31
C THR A 256 -9.14 1.90 -16.98
N ALA A 257 -9.70 1.33 -15.92
CA ALA A 257 -9.72 1.95 -14.59
C ALA A 257 -8.29 2.05 -14.02
N SER A 258 -7.45 1.03 -14.18
CA SER A 258 -6.05 1.08 -13.77
C SER A 258 -5.25 2.13 -14.56
N SER A 259 -5.49 2.27 -15.87
CA SER A 259 -4.85 3.29 -16.70
C SER A 259 -5.26 4.72 -16.31
N LYS A 260 -6.51 4.91 -15.87
CA LYS A 260 -7.01 6.17 -15.31
C LYS A 260 -6.32 6.48 -13.98
N LEU A 261 -6.31 5.52 -13.06
CA LEU A 261 -5.67 5.66 -11.74
C LEU A 261 -4.16 5.86 -11.83
N ALA A 262 -3.49 5.32 -12.84
CA ALA A 262 -2.05 5.53 -13.07
C ALA A 262 -1.66 7.00 -13.30
N LYS A 263 -2.62 7.87 -13.58
CA LYS A 263 -2.42 9.31 -13.86
C LYS A 263 -3.28 10.20 -12.97
N ALA A 264 -3.96 9.62 -11.99
CA ALA A 264 -4.88 10.35 -11.14
C ALA A 264 -4.13 11.28 -10.18
N GLN A 265 -4.66 12.47 -9.94
CA GLN A 265 -4.17 13.34 -8.87
C GLN A 265 -4.67 12.88 -7.51
N LYS A 266 -5.75 12.10 -7.49
CA LYS A 266 -6.38 11.55 -6.30
C LYS A 266 -6.97 10.17 -6.62
N ILE A 267 -6.87 9.24 -5.71
CA ILE A 267 -7.44 7.89 -5.86
C ILE A 267 -8.87 7.92 -5.32
N GLU A 268 -9.84 7.79 -6.24
CA GLU A 268 -11.26 7.85 -5.90
C GLU A 268 -11.82 6.45 -5.63
N ILE A 269 -12.73 6.36 -4.65
CA ILE A 269 -13.37 5.09 -4.27
C ILE A 269 -14.23 4.49 -5.40
N SER A 270 -14.77 5.32 -6.29
CA SER A 270 -15.54 4.86 -7.46
C SER A 270 -14.68 4.01 -8.40
N ASP A 271 -13.44 4.45 -8.68
CA ASP A 271 -12.53 3.73 -9.56
C ASP A 271 -12.04 2.42 -8.90
N ILE A 272 -11.83 2.44 -7.59
CA ILE A 272 -11.50 1.25 -6.79
C ILE A 272 -12.65 0.23 -6.84
N ASN A 273 -13.90 0.69 -6.72
CA ASN A 273 -15.08 -0.19 -6.79
C ASN A 273 -15.21 -0.84 -8.18
N GLU A 274 -14.89 -0.14 -9.26
CA GLU A 274 -14.92 -0.68 -10.63
C GLU A 274 -13.89 -1.81 -10.80
N ILE A 275 -12.65 -1.61 -10.32
CA ILE A 275 -11.61 -2.64 -10.36
C ILE A 275 -12.01 -3.82 -9.47
N SER A 276 -12.41 -3.57 -8.23
CA SER A 276 -12.80 -4.61 -7.27
C SER A 276 -13.93 -5.48 -7.81
N GLY A 277 -15.02 -4.89 -8.32
CA GLY A 277 -16.15 -5.63 -8.90
C GLY A 277 -15.76 -6.45 -10.13
N SER A 278 -14.93 -5.87 -11.02
CA SER A 278 -14.41 -6.59 -12.19
C SER A 278 -13.44 -7.72 -11.80
N SER A 279 -12.65 -7.53 -10.73
CA SER A 279 -11.73 -8.55 -10.19
C SER A 279 -12.47 -9.76 -9.63
N ILE A 280 -13.55 -9.53 -8.89
CA ILE A 280 -14.42 -10.62 -8.37
C ILE A 280 -15.00 -11.42 -9.53
N SER A 281 -15.56 -10.75 -10.53
CA SER A 281 -16.15 -11.40 -11.69
C SER A 281 -15.10 -12.20 -12.50
N LEU A 282 -13.92 -11.63 -12.71
CA LEU A 282 -12.82 -12.30 -13.42
C LEU A 282 -12.30 -13.52 -12.64
N THR A 283 -12.26 -13.45 -11.31
CA THR A 283 -11.89 -14.58 -10.44
C THR A 283 -12.90 -15.71 -10.59
N SER A 284 -14.20 -15.40 -10.65
CA SER A 284 -15.27 -16.38 -10.92
C SER A 284 -15.08 -17.03 -12.29
N GLN A 285 -14.80 -16.27 -13.34
CA GLN A 285 -14.54 -16.83 -14.68
C GLN A 285 -13.28 -17.71 -14.70
N ASN A 286 -12.23 -17.34 -13.99
CA ASN A 286 -11.03 -18.17 -13.88
C ASN A 286 -11.27 -19.48 -13.09
N ALA A 287 -12.18 -19.47 -12.10
CA ALA A 287 -12.62 -20.66 -11.41
C ALA A 287 -13.48 -21.57 -12.32
N GLU A 288 -14.34 -20.98 -13.13
CA GLU A 288 -15.14 -21.70 -14.12
C GLU A 288 -14.24 -22.36 -15.19
N ALA A 289 -13.24 -21.68 -15.67
CA ALA A 289 -12.24 -22.25 -16.59
C ALA A 289 -11.59 -23.51 -16.00
N ARG A 290 -11.32 -23.53 -14.68
CA ARG A 290 -10.79 -24.73 -14.00
C ARG A 290 -11.75 -25.90 -14.02
N LYS A 291 -13.05 -25.67 -13.75
CA LYS A 291 -14.09 -26.72 -13.75
C LYS A 291 -14.17 -27.40 -15.12
N PHE A 292 -14.10 -26.63 -16.19
CA PHE A 292 -14.13 -27.13 -17.57
C PHE A 292 -12.77 -27.56 -18.09
N THR A 293 -11.74 -27.65 -17.24
CA THR A 293 -10.36 -28.00 -17.67
C THR A 293 -9.83 -27.13 -18.78
N CYS A 294 -10.27 -25.87 -18.85
CA CYS A 294 -9.73 -24.88 -19.77
C CYS A 294 -8.40 -24.29 -19.23
N PRO A 295 -7.48 -23.88 -20.10
CA PRO A 295 -6.33 -23.07 -19.67
C PRO A 295 -6.77 -21.83 -18.88
N ARG A 296 -6.08 -21.56 -17.77
CA ARG A 296 -6.41 -20.42 -16.91
C ARG A 296 -6.15 -19.09 -17.61
N ILE A 297 -6.94 -18.09 -17.26
CA ILE A 297 -6.77 -16.71 -17.70
C ILE A 297 -5.49 -16.14 -17.06
N TYR A 298 -5.35 -16.34 -15.74
CA TYR A 298 -4.17 -15.92 -14.95
C TYR A 298 -3.81 -16.95 -13.89
#